data_787ba30b98395007201c01a407741467
#
_entry.id   787ba30b98395007201c01a407741467
#
_cell.length_a   1.000
_cell.length_b   1.000
_cell.length_c   1.000
_cell.angle_alpha   90.00
_cell.angle_beta   90.00
_cell.angle_gamma   90.00
#
_symmetry.space_group_name_H-M   'P 1'
#
loop_
_entity.id
_entity.type
_entity.pdbx_description
1 polymer ?
#
loop_
_entity_poly.entity_id
_entity_poly.type
_entity_poly.pdbx_seq_one_letter_code
_entity_poly.pdbx_strand_id
1 'polypeptide(L)'
;MDFSINLPTQLGVHLRSRRRALGLTQAQVAKKMGLSQKRLSKLELNPDRITVGQLGLLAFALRLDLVLREKGESPDPTPAREW
;
A
#
# COMPACT_ATOMS: atom_id res chain seq x y z
N MET A 1 1.66 -13.72 2.67
CA MET A 1 1.67 -13.02 3.98
C MET A 1 0.75 -11.82 3.92
N ASP A 2 -0.14 -11.73 4.89
CA ASP A 2 -1.11 -10.64 4.92
C ASP A 2 -0.76 -9.63 5.98
N PHE A 3 -1.04 -8.38 5.68
CA PHE A 3 -0.88 -7.31 6.65
C PHE A 3 -2.22 -6.64 6.88
N SER A 4 -2.54 -6.41 8.14
CA SER A 4 -3.72 -5.62 8.48
C SER A 4 -3.26 -4.18 8.67
N ILE A 5 -3.88 -3.30 7.92
CA ILE A 5 -3.47 -1.91 7.93
C ILE A 5 -4.61 -1.06 8.48
N ASN A 6 -4.38 -0.49 9.64
CA ASN A 6 -5.39 0.33 10.30
C ASN A 6 -5.11 1.82 10.19
N LEU A 7 -3.85 2.17 10.02
CA LEU A 7 -3.45 3.57 9.96
C LEU A 7 -2.50 3.76 8.79
N PRO A 8 -2.50 4.96 8.20
CA PRO A 8 -1.58 5.23 7.10
C PRO A 8 -0.11 4.98 7.45
N THR A 9 0.27 5.25 8.70
CA THR A 9 1.67 5.03 9.11
C THR A 9 2.03 3.55 9.01
N GLN A 10 1.09 2.66 9.32
CA GLN A 10 1.33 1.23 9.20
C GLN A 10 1.53 0.83 7.75
N LEU A 11 0.79 1.46 6.85
CA LEU A 11 0.96 1.19 5.44
C LEU A 11 2.39 1.49 5.00
N GLY A 12 2.93 2.63 5.41
CA GLY A 12 4.30 2.99 5.06
C GLY A 12 5.31 1.97 5.54
N VAL A 13 5.13 1.51 6.78
CA VAL A 13 6.02 0.50 7.35
C VAL A 13 5.97 -0.79 6.53
N HIS A 14 4.77 -1.23 6.18
CA HIS A 14 4.63 -2.46 5.43
C HIS A 14 5.19 -2.34 4.02
N LEU A 15 4.99 -1.20 3.38
CA LEU A 15 5.55 -0.99 2.04
C LEU A 15 7.07 -1.04 2.06
N ARG A 16 7.68 -0.39 3.05
CA ARG A 16 9.14 -0.44 3.18
C ARG A 16 9.65 -1.83 3.48
N SER A 17 8.97 -2.53 4.40
CA SER A 17 9.37 -3.88 4.76
C SER A 17 9.31 -4.80 3.55
N ARG A 18 8.24 -4.69 2.77
CA ARG A 18 8.10 -5.52 1.58
C ARG A 18 9.18 -5.21 0.57
N ARG A 19 9.45 -3.91 0.37
CA ARG A 19 10.50 -3.51 -0.55
C ARG A 19 11.84 -4.13 -0.17
N ARG A 20 12.17 -4.03 1.12
CA ARG A 20 13.43 -4.58 1.62
C ARG A 20 13.46 -6.10 1.52
N ALA A 21 12.35 -6.75 1.81
CA ALA A 21 12.26 -8.20 1.70
C ALA A 21 12.52 -8.68 0.29
N LEU A 22 12.15 -7.87 -0.71
CA LEU A 22 12.40 -8.21 -2.10
C LEU A 22 13.80 -7.78 -2.56
N GLY A 23 14.57 -7.15 -1.67
CA GLY A 23 15.91 -6.70 -2.02
C GLY A 23 15.93 -5.51 -2.95
N LEU A 24 14.86 -4.72 -2.97
CA LEU A 24 14.75 -3.58 -3.86
C LEU A 24 15.10 -2.28 -3.16
N THR A 25 15.82 -1.41 -3.87
CA THR A 25 16.10 -0.08 -3.37
C THR A 25 14.94 0.84 -3.70
N GLN A 26 14.89 1.99 -3.02
CA GLN A 26 13.90 3.01 -3.36
C GLN A 26 14.03 3.43 -4.82
N ALA A 27 15.25 3.56 -5.31
CA ALA A 27 15.46 3.97 -6.70
C ALA A 27 14.85 2.96 -7.66
N GLN A 28 15.02 1.68 -7.39
CA GLN A 28 14.48 0.63 -8.25
C GLN A 28 12.96 0.65 -8.28
N VAL A 29 12.34 0.80 -7.12
CA VAL A 29 10.88 0.84 -7.06
C VAL A 29 10.37 2.12 -7.71
N ALA A 30 11.01 3.24 -7.44
CA ALA A 30 10.61 4.51 -8.04
C ALA A 30 10.65 4.43 -9.55
N LYS A 31 11.69 3.81 -10.09
CA LYS A 31 11.81 3.66 -11.54
C LYS A 31 10.63 2.88 -12.10
N LYS A 32 10.23 1.82 -11.41
CA LYS A 32 9.07 1.03 -11.85
C LYS A 32 7.78 1.83 -11.83
N MET A 33 7.70 2.80 -10.96
CA MET A 33 6.51 3.64 -10.84
C MET A 33 6.56 4.88 -11.71
N GLY A 34 7.69 5.14 -12.36
CA GLY A 34 7.84 6.38 -13.12
C GLY A 34 8.05 7.59 -12.24
N LEU A 35 8.57 7.39 -11.04
CA LEU A 35 8.82 8.47 -10.09
C LEU A 35 10.31 8.60 -9.81
N SER A 36 10.69 9.75 -9.26
CA SER A 36 12.05 9.90 -8.75
C SER A 36 12.16 9.22 -7.39
N GLN A 37 13.37 8.85 -7.02
CA GLN A 37 13.61 8.28 -5.71
C GLN A 37 13.16 9.22 -4.60
N LYS A 38 13.39 10.51 -4.78
CA LYS A 38 13.01 11.51 -3.80
C LYS A 38 11.51 11.50 -3.56
N ARG A 39 10.72 11.39 -4.62
CA ARG A 39 9.27 11.35 -4.47
C ARG A 39 8.82 10.09 -3.77
N LEU A 40 9.42 8.95 -4.12
CA LEU A 40 9.06 7.71 -3.45
C LEU A 40 9.42 7.77 -1.97
N SER A 41 10.58 8.33 -1.66
CA SER A 41 10.98 8.48 -0.26
C SER A 41 9.95 9.28 0.52
N LYS A 42 9.45 10.36 -0.07
CA LYS A 42 8.43 11.16 0.59
C LYS A 42 7.13 10.41 0.78
N LEU A 43 6.76 9.57 -0.18
CA LEU A 43 5.54 8.77 -0.06
C LEU A 43 5.68 7.73 1.04
N GLU A 44 6.85 7.13 1.17
CA GLU A 44 7.07 6.16 2.23
C GLU A 44 7.00 6.81 3.61
N LEU A 45 7.43 8.05 3.72
CA LEU A 45 7.38 8.78 4.98
C LEU A 45 6.00 9.36 5.28
N ASN A 46 5.24 9.63 4.25
CA ASN A 46 3.92 10.24 4.39
C ASN A 46 2.89 9.42 3.60
N PRO A 47 2.63 8.19 4.05
CA PRO A 47 1.76 7.30 3.28
C PRO A 47 0.32 7.80 3.17
N ASP A 48 -0.10 8.71 4.02
CA ASP A 48 -1.42 9.30 3.90
C ASP A 48 -1.57 10.16 2.66
N ARG A 49 -0.47 10.49 2.01
CA ARG A 49 -0.49 11.26 0.78
C ARG A 49 -0.45 10.40 -0.47
N ILE A 50 -0.39 9.09 -0.30
CA ILE A 50 -0.38 8.17 -1.42
C ILE A 50 -1.78 8.15 -2.03
N THR A 51 -1.86 8.40 -3.32
CA THR A 51 -3.14 8.29 -4.02
C THR A 51 -3.45 6.82 -4.28
N VAL A 52 -4.72 6.54 -4.56
CA VAL A 52 -5.11 5.17 -4.89
C VAL A 52 -4.33 4.68 -6.12
N GLY A 53 -4.16 5.55 -7.11
CA GLY A 53 -3.39 5.18 -8.29
C GLY A 53 -1.95 4.85 -7.95
N GLN A 54 -1.31 5.65 -7.11
CA GLN A 54 0.05 5.39 -6.68
C GLN A 54 0.14 4.11 -5.87
N LEU A 55 -0.86 3.85 -5.03
CA LEU A 55 -0.88 2.63 -4.25
C LEU A 55 -0.96 1.41 -5.15
N GLY A 56 -1.75 1.50 -6.22
CA GLY A 56 -1.81 0.43 -7.21
C GLY A 56 -0.47 0.16 -7.86
N LEU A 57 0.23 1.24 -8.24
CA LEU A 57 1.56 1.10 -8.84
C LEU A 57 2.56 0.52 -7.85
N LEU A 58 2.49 0.95 -6.59
CA LEU A 58 3.35 0.40 -5.55
C LEU A 58 3.09 -1.08 -5.36
N ALA A 59 1.83 -1.46 -5.28
CA ALA A 59 1.47 -2.87 -5.10
C ALA A 59 2.03 -3.70 -6.25
N PHE A 60 1.87 -3.21 -7.48
CA PHE A 60 2.39 -3.91 -8.64
C PHE A 60 3.92 -4.05 -8.54
N ALA A 61 4.61 -2.97 -8.22
CA ALA A 61 6.06 -2.98 -8.14
C ALA A 61 6.57 -3.88 -7.02
N LEU A 62 5.81 -4.03 -5.97
CA LEU A 62 6.19 -4.80 -4.79
C LEU A 62 5.58 -6.21 -4.77
N ARG A 63 4.92 -6.58 -5.84
CA ARG A 63 4.27 -7.90 -5.97
C ARG A 63 3.28 -8.12 -4.84
N LEU A 64 2.46 -7.14 -4.60
CA LEU A 64 1.38 -7.20 -3.62
C LEU A 64 0.05 -7.07 -4.33
N ASP A 65 -0.96 -7.74 -3.81
CA ASP A 65 -2.33 -7.56 -4.27
C ASP A 65 -3.03 -6.64 -3.30
N LEU A 66 -3.83 -5.73 -3.83
CA LEU A 66 -4.67 -4.91 -2.99
C LEU A 66 -6.01 -5.61 -2.86
N VAL A 67 -6.39 -5.87 -1.63
CA VAL A 67 -7.61 -6.60 -1.35
C VAL A 67 -8.44 -5.82 -0.36
N LEU A 68 -9.72 -5.70 -0.66
CA LEU A 68 -10.70 -5.20 0.29
C LEU A 68 -11.44 -6.41 0.81
N ARG A 69 -11.34 -6.61 2.11
CA ARG A 69 -11.95 -7.77 2.72
C ARG A 69 -13.01 -7.33 3.70
N GLU A 70 -14.15 -7.93 3.56
CA GLU A 70 -15.23 -7.72 4.50
C GLU A 70 -14.81 -8.28 5.85
N LYS A 71 -15.11 -7.58 6.90
CA LYS A 71 -14.84 -8.10 8.23
C LYS A 71 -15.71 -9.32 8.45
N GLY A 72 -15.05 -10.43 8.71
CA GLY A 72 -15.75 -11.69 8.72
C GLY A 72 -16.92 -11.72 9.66
N GLU A 73 -16.71 -11.46 10.91
CA GLU A 73 -17.74 -11.61 11.93
C GLU A 73 -18.57 -10.37 12.10
N SER A 74 -18.50 -9.49 11.19
CA SER A 74 -19.14 -8.23 11.39
C SER A 74 -20.63 -8.41 11.59
N PRO A 75 -21.14 -8.05 12.71
CA PRO A 75 -22.58 -8.10 12.94
C PRO A 75 -23.23 -6.89 12.34
N ASP A 76 -22.57 -6.19 11.52
CA ASP A 76 -23.10 -4.97 11.01
C ASP A 76 -24.46 -5.21 10.40
N PRO A 77 -25.48 -4.70 10.99
CA PRO A 77 -26.83 -4.92 10.48
C PRO A 77 -27.13 -4.07 9.29
N THR A 78 -26.20 -3.29 8.89
CA THR A 78 -26.43 -2.42 7.75
C THR A 78 -26.66 -3.28 6.55
N PRO A 79 -27.78 -3.15 5.92
CA PRO A 79 -28.06 -3.95 4.77
C PRO A 79 -27.13 -3.63 3.66
N ALA A 80 -27.07 -4.55 2.75
CA ALA A 80 -26.23 -4.34 1.59
C ALA A 80 -26.55 -3.00 1.01
N ARG A 81 -25.51 -2.31 0.73
CA ARG A 81 -25.66 -1.00 0.29
C ARG A 81 -25.90 -0.99 -1.16
N GLU A 82 -26.82 -0.24 -1.56
CA GLU A 82 -26.94 0.04 -2.95
C GLU A 82 -26.09 1.23 -3.21
N TRP A 83 -25.16 1.09 -4.01
CA TRP A 83 -24.30 2.21 -4.35
C TRP A 83 -24.79 2.93 -5.56
#